data_d8a30a9751e8725a5751a3ddbb868c11
#
_entry.id   d8a30a9751e8725a5751a3ddbb868c11
#
_cell.length_a   1.000
_cell.length_b   1.000
_cell.length_c   1.000
_cell.angle_alpha   90.00
_cell.angle_beta   90.00
_cell.angle_gamma   90.00
#
_symmetry.space_group_name_H-M   'P 1'
#
loop_
_entity.id
_entity.type
_entity.pdbx_description
1 polymer ?
#
loop_
_entity_poly.entity_id
_entity_poly.type
_entity_poly.pdbx_seq_one_letter_code
_entity_poly.pdbx_strand_id
1 'polypeptide(L)'
;GVVPFCKIYDSTILATNQGSVRRGAASVNINIDHGDFEEWLEIREPKGDVNRQSLNLHQCAVVGDKFMRKLEEGDAEARRKWSKLLQKRKATGEPYILFKGNTNKANPEAYKKNGLKVHMTNICSEITLHTDENHSFVCCLSSLNLSKYNEWKDTNLIYHAIWFLDGVLEEFIQKAKGLKGFENSVRFAEKGRALGLGVLGWHTYLQQSGIPFEGLQAQFETRRIFSQIKIESERASRDLAEVYGEPLWCRDTGLRNTHLRAIAPTVSNSKLSGNVSPGIE
;
A
#
# COMPACT_ATOMS: atom_id res chain seq x y z
N GLY A 1 -3.46 -20.49 18.78
CA GLY A 1 -2.60 -19.50 18.19
C GLY A 1 -3.00 -19.17 16.75
N VAL A 2 -2.41 -18.13 16.17
CA VAL A 2 -2.78 -17.66 14.80
C VAL A 2 -2.24 -18.55 13.68
N VAL A 3 -1.15 -19.28 13.92
CA VAL A 3 -0.44 -20.06 12.90
C VAL A 3 -1.31 -21.12 12.23
N PRO A 4 -2.07 -21.96 12.93
CA PRO A 4 -2.98 -22.91 12.31
C PRO A 4 -4.07 -22.26 11.46
N PHE A 5 -4.54 -21.07 11.85
CA PHE A 5 -5.55 -20.32 11.07
C PHE A 5 -4.96 -19.71 9.79
N CYS A 6 -3.67 -19.40 9.75
CA CYS A 6 -3.01 -18.99 8.51
C CYS A 6 -3.18 -20.03 7.41
N LYS A 7 -3.21 -21.33 7.75
CA LYS A 7 -3.41 -22.43 6.80
C LYS A 7 -4.76 -22.37 6.07
N ILE A 8 -5.81 -21.89 6.74
CA ILE A 8 -7.12 -21.70 6.11
C ILE A 8 -7.03 -20.67 4.98
N TYR A 9 -6.39 -19.53 5.27
CA TYR A 9 -6.20 -18.47 4.26
C TYR A 9 -5.26 -18.91 3.15
N ASP A 10 -4.17 -19.59 3.46
CA ASP A 10 -3.25 -20.18 2.48
C ASP A 10 -3.99 -21.10 1.49
N SER A 11 -4.80 -22.01 2.00
CA SER A 11 -5.60 -22.92 1.19
C SER A 11 -6.69 -22.19 0.39
N THR A 12 -7.32 -21.18 0.97
CA THR A 12 -8.35 -20.37 0.29
C THR A 12 -7.76 -19.64 -0.90
N ILE A 13 -6.58 -19.05 -0.76
CA ILE A 13 -5.88 -18.36 -1.86
C ILE A 13 -5.60 -19.32 -3.01
N LEU A 14 -5.11 -20.52 -2.70
CA LEU A 14 -4.86 -21.54 -3.71
C LEU A 14 -6.17 -21.97 -4.41
N ALA A 15 -7.25 -22.15 -3.64
CA ALA A 15 -8.56 -22.57 -4.18
C ALA A 15 -9.19 -21.47 -5.07
N THR A 16 -8.99 -20.20 -4.76
CA THR A 16 -9.55 -19.07 -5.51
C THR A 16 -8.65 -18.59 -6.66
N ASN A 17 -7.62 -19.35 -6.98
CA ASN A 17 -6.69 -19.05 -8.05
C ASN A 17 -7.39 -19.02 -9.42
N GLN A 18 -7.29 -17.92 -10.15
CA GLN A 18 -7.94 -17.77 -11.47
C GLN A 18 -6.99 -18.25 -12.59
N GLY A 19 -6.97 -19.54 -12.83
CA GLY A 19 -6.12 -20.13 -13.87
C GLY A 19 -4.62 -19.92 -13.61
N SER A 20 -3.80 -20.10 -14.63
CA SER A 20 -2.35 -19.97 -14.51
C SER A 20 -1.82 -18.54 -14.69
N VAL A 21 -2.65 -17.61 -15.15
CA VAL A 21 -2.20 -16.28 -15.60
C VAL A 21 -2.07 -15.29 -14.44
N ARG A 22 -3.02 -15.24 -13.51
CA ARG A 22 -2.98 -14.40 -12.33
C ARG A 22 -3.37 -15.18 -11.08
N ARG A 23 -2.39 -15.46 -10.26
CA ARG A 23 -2.59 -16.21 -9.01
C ARG A 23 -3.18 -15.33 -7.93
N GLY A 24 -3.99 -15.91 -7.06
CA GLY A 24 -4.38 -15.30 -5.80
C GLY A 24 -3.14 -15.08 -4.93
N ALA A 25 -3.12 -13.97 -4.18
CA ALA A 25 -2.06 -13.66 -3.25
C ALA A 25 -2.63 -12.90 -2.05
N ALA A 26 -2.09 -13.13 -0.86
CA ALA A 26 -2.46 -12.40 0.35
C ALA A 26 -1.27 -12.25 1.29
N SER A 27 -1.35 -11.29 2.19
CA SER A 27 -0.39 -11.11 3.27
C SER A 27 -1.07 -11.21 4.63
N VAL A 28 -0.35 -11.76 5.59
CA VAL A 28 -0.73 -11.77 7.01
C VAL A 28 0.13 -10.78 7.76
N ASN A 29 -0.52 -9.84 8.44
CA ASN A 29 0.15 -8.83 9.25
C ASN A 29 0.00 -9.20 10.72
N ILE A 30 1.12 -9.26 11.48
CA ILE A 30 1.12 -9.56 12.89
C ILE A 30 1.99 -8.57 13.69
N ASN A 31 1.57 -8.23 14.89
CA ASN A 31 2.40 -7.40 15.77
C ASN A 31 3.61 -8.21 16.27
N ILE A 32 4.78 -7.57 16.28
CA ILE A 32 6.02 -8.19 16.77
C ILE A 32 5.93 -8.63 18.26
N ASP A 33 5.05 -7.98 19.03
CA ASP A 33 4.79 -8.35 20.44
C ASP A 33 3.82 -9.54 20.59
N HIS A 34 3.24 -10.06 19.49
CA HIS A 34 2.32 -11.20 19.57
C HIS A 34 3.02 -12.47 20.07
N GLY A 35 2.32 -13.27 20.86
CA GLY A 35 2.87 -14.52 21.43
C GLY A 35 3.34 -15.52 20.37
N ASP A 36 2.62 -15.63 19.27
CA ASP A 36 2.93 -16.54 18.16
C ASP A 36 3.91 -15.95 17.13
N PHE A 37 4.46 -14.74 17.36
CA PHE A 37 5.27 -14.04 16.38
C PHE A 37 6.45 -14.86 15.85
N GLU A 38 7.16 -15.55 16.74
CA GLU A 38 8.34 -16.32 16.36
C GLU A 38 7.99 -17.57 15.55
N GLU A 39 6.90 -18.26 15.91
CA GLU A 39 6.40 -19.36 15.12
C GLU A 39 5.87 -18.88 13.75
N TRP A 40 5.15 -17.76 13.76
CA TRP A 40 4.66 -17.15 12.53
C TRP A 40 5.80 -16.76 11.56
N LEU A 41 6.99 -16.39 12.03
CA LEU A 41 8.14 -16.14 11.16
C LEU A 41 8.54 -17.36 10.32
N GLU A 42 8.23 -18.57 10.79
CA GLU A 42 8.64 -19.83 10.17
C GLU A 42 7.60 -20.41 9.19
N ILE A 43 6.37 -19.84 9.10
CA ILE A 43 5.25 -20.46 8.34
C ILE A 43 5.53 -20.67 6.86
N ARG A 44 6.48 -19.92 6.28
CA ARG A 44 6.88 -20.05 4.87
C ARG A 44 8.05 -21.00 4.64
N GLU A 45 8.58 -21.61 5.67
CA GLU A 45 9.63 -22.61 5.51
C GLU A 45 9.01 -24.00 5.26
N PRO A 46 9.45 -24.72 4.19
CA PRO A 46 8.93 -26.05 3.85
C PRO A 46 9.56 -27.11 4.75
N LYS A 47 9.45 -26.96 6.07
CA LYS A 47 9.97 -27.88 7.09
C LYS A 47 9.02 -28.04 8.25
N GLY A 48 9.12 -29.16 8.96
CA GLY A 48 8.28 -29.44 10.13
C GLY A 48 6.85 -29.88 9.76
N ASP A 49 5.90 -29.59 10.63
CA ASP A 49 4.49 -29.96 10.48
C ASP A 49 3.83 -29.15 9.34
N VAL A 50 3.32 -29.85 8.33
CA VAL A 50 2.60 -29.29 7.18
C VAL A 50 1.40 -28.44 7.61
N ASN A 51 0.73 -28.79 8.71
CA ASN A 51 -0.41 -28.01 9.20
C ASN A 51 -0.02 -26.65 9.77
N ARG A 52 1.27 -26.41 10.00
CA ARG A 52 1.81 -25.15 10.49
C ARG A 52 2.55 -24.36 9.39
N GLN A 53 2.46 -24.82 8.15
CA GLN A 53 3.06 -24.17 6.99
C GLN A 53 2.01 -23.41 6.19
N SER A 54 2.37 -22.23 5.70
CA SER A 54 1.54 -21.38 4.83
C SER A 54 2.45 -20.73 3.79
N LEU A 55 2.86 -21.54 2.79
CA LEU A 55 3.91 -21.18 1.84
C LEU A 55 3.51 -20.09 0.84
N ASN A 56 2.19 -19.87 0.66
CA ASN A 56 1.65 -18.91 -0.31
C ASN A 56 1.23 -17.57 0.33
N LEU A 57 1.29 -17.47 1.67
CA LEU A 57 1.02 -16.21 2.37
C LEU A 57 2.28 -15.39 2.50
N HIS A 58 2.21 -14.13 2.07
CA HIS A 58 3.24 -13.14 2.38
C HIS A 58 3.12 -12.66 3.82
N GLN A 59 4.20 -12.15 4.38
CA GLN A 59 4.28 -11.79 5.78
C GLN A 59 4.62 -10.31 5.96
N CYS A 60 3.94 -9.63 6.90
CA CYS A 60 4.30 -8.28 7.32
C CYS A 60 4.33 -8.19 8.85
N ALA A 61 5.48 -7.84 9.42
CA ALA A 61 5.66 -7.59 10.84
C ALA A 61 5.26 -6.14 11.16
N VAL A 62 4.27 -5.97 12.03
CA VAL A 62 3.83 -4.65 12.50
C VAL A 62 4.60 -4.28 13.75
N VAL A 63 5.39 -3.21 13.69
CA VAL A 63 6.27 -2.76 14.77
C VAL A 63 5.75 -1.45 15.35
N GLY A 64 5.40 -1.46 16.63
CA GLY A 64 4.91 -0.28 17.35
C GLY A 64 6.01 0.49 18.07
N ASP A 65 5.76 1.77 18.39
CA ASP A 65 6.71 2.65 19.10
C ASP A 65 7.14 2.08 20.47
N LYS A 66 6.24 1.38 21.16
CA LYS A 66 6.56 0.74 22.46
C LYS A 66 7.63 -0.32 22.32
N PHE A 67 7.56 -1.15 21.27
CA PHE A 67 8.58 -2.16 21.00
C PHE A 67 9.92 -1.50 20.66
N MET A 68 9.92 -0.47 19.82
CA MET A 68 11.14 0.25 19.45
C MET A 68 11.84 0.89 20.66
N ARG A 69 11.08 1.48 21.59
CA ARG A 69 11.66 2.00 22.85
C ARG A 69 12.31 0.90 23.69
N LYS A 70 11.65 -0.25 23.87
CA LYS A 70 12.26 -1.41 24.57
C LYS A 70 13.56 -1.86 23.89
N LEU A 71 13.58 -1.86 22.55
CA LEU A 71 14.78 -2.22 21.79
C LEU A 71 15.93 -1.25 22.04
N GLU A 72 15.66 0.07 22.06
CA GLU A 72 16.61 1.14 22.35
C GLU A 72 17.12 1.07 23.80
N GLU A 73 16.24 0.77 24.75
CA GLU A 73 16.56 0.59 26.18
C GLU A 73 17.35 -0.70 26.46
N GLY A 74 17.49 -1.56 25.44
CA GLY A 74 18.32 -2.77 25.57
C GLY A 74 17.60 -3.99 26.12
N ASP A 75 16.26 -4.02 26.09
CA ASP A 75 15.47 -5.16 26.50
C ASP A 75 15.89 -6.44 25.74
N ALA A 76 16.23 -7.48 26.47
CA ALA A 76 16.82 -8.70 25.91
C ALA A 76 15.82 -9.45 24.99
N GLU A 77 14.52 -9.47 25.35
CA GLU A 77 13.50 -10.12 24.55
C GLU A 77 13.24 -9.34 23.26
N ALA A 78 13.15 -8.01 23.34
CA ALA A 78 12.99 -7.17 22.17
C ALA A 78 14.17 -7.33 21.20
N ARG A 79 15.41 -7.33 21.71
CA ARG A 79 16.62 -7.57 20.90
C ARG A 79 16.61 -8.94 20.23
N ARG A 80 16.20 -9.98 20.95
CA ARG A 80 16.11 -11.34 20.42
C ARG A 80 15.07 -11.41 19.28
N LYS A 81 13.87 -10.91 19.51
CA LYS A 81 12.80 -10.90 18.47
C LYS A 81 13.21 -10.08 17.24
N TRP A 82 13.82 -8.91 17.45
CA TRP A 82 14.29 -8.06 16.36
C TRP A 82 15.40 -8.73 15.55
N SER A 83 16.39 -9.33 16.21
CA SER A 83 17.46 -10.07 15.54
C SER A 83 16.90 -11.21 14.68
N LYS A 84 15.94 -11.97 15.23
CA LYS A 84 15.30 -13.08 14.52
C LYS A 84 14.53 -12.60 13.28
N LEU A 85 13.79 -11.51 13.42
CA LEU A 85 13.10 -10.84 12.30
C LEU A 85 14.08 -10.45 11.18
N LEU A 86 15.18 -9.77 11.53
CA LEU A 86 16.18 -9.32 10.56
C LEU A 86 16.91 -10.48 9.88
N GLN A 87 17.24 -11.54 10.64
CA GLN A 87 17.84 -12.76 10.09
C GLN A 87 16.90 -13.42 9.08
N LYS A 88 15.61 -13.56 9.41
CA LYS A 88 14.62 -14.11 8.50
C LYS A 88 14.49 -13.26 7.24
N ARG A 89 14.36 -11.95 7.39
CA ARG A 89 14.28 -11.01 6.26
C ARG A 89 15.52 -11.08 5.35
N LYS A 90 16.71 -11.18 5.94
CA LYS A 90 17.95 -11.35 5.18
C LYS A 90 17.96 -12.66 4.38
N ALA A 91 17.44 -13.73 4.96
CA ALA A 91 17.47 -15.06 4.32
C ALA A 91 16.39 -15.22 3.22
N THR A 92 15.24 -14.59 3.37
CA THR A 92 14.06 -14.86 2.51
C THR A 92 13.48 -13.64 1.80
N GLY A 93 13.91 -12.41 2.15
CA GLY A 93 13.28 -11.15 1.70
C GLY A 93 12.03 -10.77 2.51
N GLU A 94 11.52 -11.65 3.36
CA GLU A 94 10.34 -11.44 4.19
C GLU A 94 10.64 -11.72 5.67
N PRO A 95 9.82 -11.20 6.60
CA PRO A 95 8.61 -10.38 6.38
C PRO A 95 8.91 -8.93 5.96
N TYR A 96 7.93 -8.25 5.40
CA TYR A 96 7.91 -6.78 5.33
C TYR A 96 7.83 -6.20 6.74
N ILE A 97 8.21 -4.94 6.92
CA ILE A 97 8.17 -4.27 8.23
C ILE A 97 7.35 -2.99 8.11
N LEU A 98 6.25 -2.92 8.88
CA LEU A 98 5.44 -1.72 9.01
C LEU A 98 5.72 -1.04 10.35
N PHE A 99 6.36 0.14 10.33
CA PHE A 99 6.53 0.98 11.51
C PHE A 99 5.23 1.75 11.79
N LYS A 100 4.33 1.10 12.53
CA LYS A 100 2.95 1.57 12.76
C LYS A 100 2.88 2.97 13.36
N GLY A 101 3.78 3.32 14.27
CA GLY A 101 3.83 4.63 14.90
C GLY A 101 4.16 5.72 13.88
N ASN A 102 5.21 5.54 13.08
CA ASN A 102 5.62 6.49 12.05
C ASN A 102 4.53 6.66 10.98
N THR A 103 3.93 5.55 10.54
CA THR A 103 2.82 5.57 9.59
C THR A 103 1.65 6.43 10.11
N ASN A 104 1.23 6.21 11.35
CA ASN A 104 0.11 6.97 11.92
C ASN A 104 0.45 8.43 12.22
N LYS A 105 1.70 8.76 12.53
CA LYS A 105 2.15 10.17 12.65
C LYS A 105 2.08 10.90 11.30
N ALA A 106 2.37 10.19 10.21
CA ALA A 106 2.34 10.73 8.85
C ALA A 106 0.94 10.75 8.20
N ASN A 107 -0.09 10.26 8.87
CA ASN A 107 -1.46 10.24 8.35
C ASN A 107 -1.91 11.62 7.86
N PRO A 108 -2.69 11.69 6.77
CA PRO A 108 -3.27 12.94 6.29
C PRO A 108 -4.23 13.55 7.30
N GLU A 109 -4.50 14.85 7.15
CA GLU A 109 -5.37 15.63 8.06
C GLU A 109 -6.74 14.99 8.22
N ALA A 110 -7.34 14.50 7.14
CA ALA A 110 -8.61 13.78 7.15
C ALA A 110 -8.61 12.61 8.16
N TYR A 111 -7.51 11.84 8.23
CA TYR A 111 -7.40 10.72 9.17
C TYR A 111 -7.20 11.20 10.61
N LYS A 112 -6.34 12.19 10.82
CA LYS A 112 -6.08 12.78 12.16
C LYS A 112 -7.36 13.36 12.76
N LYS A 113 -8.11 14.12 11.97
CA LYS A 113 -9.38 14.76 12.36
C LYS A 113 -10.45 13.75 12.76
N ASN A 114 -10.50 12.61 12.08
CA ASN A 114 -11.48 11.56 12.35
C ASN A 114 -10.96 10.43 13.28
N GLY A 115 -9.75 10.54 13.83
CA GLY A 115 -9.17 9.53 14.71
C GLY A 115 -8.88 8.19 14.02
N LEU A 116 -8.80 8.17 12.68
CA LEU A 116 -8.57 6.96 11.89
C LEU A 116 -7.13 6.49 12.01
N LYS A 117 -6.95 5.18 12.13
CA LYS A 117 -5.62 4.59 12.33
C LYS A 117 -5.34 3.48 11.34
N VAL A 118 -4.08 3.42 10.92
CA VAL A 118 -3.52 2.33 10.12
C VAL A 118 -3.09 1.21 11.06
N HIS A 119 -3.58 0.01 10.82
CA HIS A 119 -3.27 -1.18 11.60
C HIS A 119 -2.42 -2.19 10.84
N MET A 120 -2.53 -2.18 9.53
CA MET A 120 -1.89 -3.11 8.60
C MET A 120 -1.63 -2.42 7.27
N THR A 121 -0.93 -3.08 6.36
CA THR A 121 -0.71 -2.66 4.99
C THR A 121 -1.24 -3.72 4.02
N ASN A 122 -1.30 -3.39 2.73
CA ASN A 122 -1.60 -4.37 1.67
C ASN A 122 -0.40 -5.31 1.42
N ILE A 123 -0.58 -6.27 0.51
CA ILE A 123 0.45 -7.28 0.18
C ILE A 123 1.76 -6.66 -0.34
N CYS A 124 1.70 -5.55 -1.08
CA CYS A 124 2.87 -4.87 -1.65
C CYS A 124 3.43 -3.78 -0.74
N SER A 125 2.83 -3.53 0.43
CA SER A 125 3.25 -2.58 1.48
C SER A 125 3.16 -1.08 1.13
N GLU A 126 2.65 -0.70 -0.04
CA GLU A 126 2.50 0.72 -0.43
C GLU A 126 1.22 1.37 0.09
N ILE A 127 0.23 0.59 0.55
CA ILE A 127 -1.06 1.11 1.00
C ILE A 127 -1.14 1.11 2.51
N THR A 128 -1.29 2.30 3.09
CA THR A 128 -1.44 2.54 4.53
C THR A 128 -2.77 3.21 4.81
N LEU A 129 -3.85 2.43 4.72
CA LEU A 129 -5.21 2.86 4.90
C LEU A 129 -5.82 2.30 6.19
N HIS A 130 -6.86 2.97 6.68
CA HIS A 130 -7.57 2.58 7.89
C HIS A 130 -8.37 1.30 7.68
N THR A 131 -8.36 0.42 8.68
CA THR A 131 -9.25 -0.74 8.79
C THR A 131 -9.71 -0.90 10.23
N ASP A 132 -10.94 -1.36 10.40
CA ASP A 132 -11.51 -1.78 11.68
C ASP A 132 -12.58 -2.87 11.46
N GLU A 133 -13.39 -3.16 12.47
CA GLU A 133 -14.47 -4.16 12.38
C GLU A 133 -15.52 -3.83 11.31
N ASN A 134 -15.66 -2.54 10.96
CA ASN A 134 -16.68 -2.03 10.06
C ASN A 134 -16.14 -1.52 8.72
N HIS A 135 -14.83 -1.45 8.56
CA HIS A 135 -14.19 -0.88 7.38
C HIS A 135 -13.04 -1.76 6.88
N SER A 136 -13.14 -2.16 5.62
CA SER A 136 -12.05 -2.81 4.88
C SER A 136 -11.61 -1.89 3.75
N PHE A 137 -10.34 -1.53 3.71
CA PHE A 137 -9.85 -0.62 2.67
C PHE A 137 -9.91 -1.23 1.28
N VAL A 138 -10.09 -0.36 0.29
CA VAL A 138 -10.08 -0.68 -1.13
C VAL A 138 -8.96 0.09 -1.80
N CYS A 139 -8.17 -0.58 -2.65
CA CYS A 139 -7.13 0.05 -3.46
C CYS A 139 -7.68 0.45 -4.82
N CYS A 140 -7.65 1.74 -5.14
CA CYS A 140 -7.98 2.28 -6.46
C CYS A 140 -6.73 2.96 -7.04
N LEU A 141 -5.99 2.23 -7.89
CA LEU A 141 -4.64 2.59 -8.30
C LEU A 141 -4.51 2.82 -9.80
N SER A 142 -3.64 3.76 -10.16
CA SER A 142 -3.11 3.93 -11.51
C SER A 142 -1.67 4.45 -11.44
N SER A 143 -0.94 4.39 -12.56
CA SER A 143 0.46 4.81 -12.60
C SER A 143 0.79 5.57 -13.88
N LEU A 144 1.44 6.72 -13.74
CA LEU A 144 1.94 7.55 -14.84
C LEU A 144 3.29 7.01 -15.32
N ASN A 145 3.48 6.93 -16.64
CA ASN A 145 4.74 6.49 -17.22
C ASN A 145 5.73 7.66 -17.29
N LEU A 146 6.74 7.65 -16.43
CA LEU A 146 7.77 8.69 -16.37
C LEU A 146 8.73 8.67 -17.55
N SER A 147 8.92 7.55 -18.25
CA SER A 147 9.70 7.54 -19.49
C SER A 147 9.10 8.46 -20.57
N LYS A 148 7.82 8.80 -20.40
CA LYS A 148 7.05 9.72 -21.25
C LYS A 148 6.79 11.08 -20.59
N TYR A 149 7.50 11.41 -19.52
CA TYR A 149 7.28 12.61 -18.73
C TYR A 149 7.24 13.88 -19.59
N ASN A 150 8.18 14.03 -20.52
CA ASN A 150 8.24 15.21 -21.42
C ASN A 150 7.04 15.34 -22.35
N GLU A 151 6.32 14.24 -22.63
CA GLU A 151 5.13 14.26 -23.47
C GLU A 151 3.88 14.76 -22.71
N TRP A 152 3.83 14.55 -21.39
CA TRP A 152 2.63 14.85 -20.61
C TRP A 152 2.80 15.92 -19.52
N LYS A 153 4.03 16.33 -19.16
CA LYS A 153 4.28 17.26 -18.04
C LYS A 153 3.56 18.61 -18.14
N ASP A 154 3.32 19.10 -19.36
CA ASP A 154 2.66 20.37 -19.63
C ASP A 154 1.17 20.19 -20.02
N THR A 155 0.59 19.02 -19.73
CA THR A 155 -0.81 18.68 -19.99
C THR A 155 -1.60 18.54 -18.69
N ASN A 156 -2.92 18.37 -18.78
CA ASN A 156 -3.78 18.07 -17.64
C ASN A 156 -3.87 16.57 -17.31
N LEU A 157 -2.89 15.74 -17.70
CA LEU A 157 -2.96 14.29 -17.53
C LEU A 157 -3.15 13.89 -16.06
N ILE A 158 -2.37 14.48 -15.14
CA ILE A 158 -2.47 14.18 -13.70
C ILE A 158 -3.85 14.52 -13.17
N TYR A 159 -4.36 15.69 -13.53
CA TYR A 159 -5.70 16.17 -13.15
C TYR A 159 -6.79 15.19 -13.61
N HIS A 160 -6.79 14.82 -14.89
CA HIS A 160 -7.77 13.89 -15.44
C HIS A 160 -7.63 12.47 -14.89
N ALA A 161 -6.40 12.02 -14.55
CA ALA A 161 -6.18 10.72 -13.92
C ALA A 161 -6.85 10.62 -12.54
N ILE A 162 -6.85 11.70 -11.74
CA ILE A 162 -7.56 11.74 -10.46
C ILE A 162 -9.07 11.69 -10.67
N TRP A 163 -9.61 12.45 -11.61
CA TRP A 163 -11.03 12.41 -11.95
C TRP A 163 -11.45 11.02 -12.43
N PHE A 164 -10.62 10.38 -13.26
CA PHE A 164 -10.86 9.01 -13.73
C PHE A 164 -10.86 8.01 -12.59
N LEU A 165 -9.88 8.09 -11.68
CA LEU A 165 -9.81 7.18 -10.54
C LEU A 165 -10.98 7.36 -9.56
N ASP A 166 -11.42 8.59 -9.32
CA ASP A 166 -12.63 8.83 -8.51
C ASP A 166 -13.87 8.24 -9.16
N GLY A 167 -13.98 8.32 -10.50
CA GLY A 167 -15.02 7.66 -11.28
C GLY A 167 -14.96 6.12 -11.20
N VAL A 168 -13.77 5.53 -11.28
CA VAL A 168 -13.57 4.08 -11.11
C VAL A 168 -14.00 3.64 -9.70
N LEU A 169 -13.67 4.43 -8.69
CA LEU A 169 -14.09 4.13 -7.31
C LEU A 169 -15.61 4.26 -7.14
N GLU A 170 -16.24 5.24 -7.79
CA GLU A 170 -17.70 5.37 -7.83
C GLU A 170 -18.35 4.13 -8.48
N GLU A 171 -17.84 3.68 -9.61
CA GLU A 171 -18.30 2.47 -10.29
C GLU A 171 -18.20 1.24 -9.37
N PHE A 172 -17.11 1.11 -8.61
CA PHE A 172 -16.99 0.06 -7.58
C PHE A 172 -18.09 0.17 -6.53
N ILE A 173 -18.32 1.37 -5.97
CA ILE A 173 -19.34 1.60 -4.96
C ILE A 173 -20.71 1.18 -5.49
N GLN A 174 -21.08 1.64 -6.67
CA GLN A 174 -22.40 1.34 -7.28
C GLN A 174 -22.59 -0.16 -7.53
N LYS A 175 -21.57 -0.85 -8.04
CA LYS A 175 -21.64 -2.29 -8.35
C LYS A 175 -21.57 -3.19 -7.12
N ALA A 176 -20.81 -2.79 -6.10
CA ALA A 176 -20.63 -3.58 -4.88
C ALA A 176 -21.72 -3.34 -3.84
N LYS A 177 -22.45 -2.23 -3.95
CA LYS A 177 -23.54 -1.89 -3.03
C LYS A 177 -24.66 -2.93 -3.05
N GLY A 178 -24.96 -3.49 -1.88
CA GLY A 178 -25.95 -4.55 -1.72
C GLY A 178 -25.41 -5.96 -1.96
N LEU A 179 -24.16 -6.14 -2.38
CA LEU A 179 -23.54 -7.47 -2.48
C LEU A 179 -23.06 -7.93 -1.10
N LYS A 180 -23.47 -9.13 -0.71
CA LYS A 180 -23.05 -9.73 0.57
C LYS A 180 -21.54 -9.91 0.64
N GLY A 181 -20.94 -9.44 1.74
CA GLY A 181 -19.51 -9.52 2.00
C GLY A 181 -18.72 -8.29 1.54
N PHE A 182 -19.34 -7.33 0.85
CA PHE A 182 -18.71 -6.08 0.42
C PHE A 182 -19.07 -4.87 1.28
N GLU A 183 -19.90 -5.04 2.30
CA GLU A 183 -20.44 -3.95 3.10
C GLU A 183 -19.35 -3.06 3.72
N ASN A 184 -18.31 -3.68 4.28
CA ASN A 184 -17.19 -2.95 4.89
C ASN A 184 -16.34 -2.22 3.86
N SER A 185 -16.15 -2.80 2.68
CA SER A 185 -15.39 -2.20 1.58
C SER A 185 -16.14 -1.02 0.96
N VAL A 186 -17.45 -1.17 0.74
CA VAL A 186 -18.31 -0.08 0.25
C VAL A 186 -18.34 1.07 1.24
N ARG A 187 -18.52 0.77 2.52
CA ARG A 187 -18.55 1.79 3.59
C ARG A 187 -17.24 2.56 3.69
N PHE A 188 -16.11 1.87 3.55
CA PHE A 188 -14.79 2.51 3.48
C PHE A 188 -14.69 3.43 2.27
N ALA A 189 -15.04 2.92 1.08
CA ALA A 189 -14.96 3.66 -0.17
C ALA A 189 -15.84 4.91 -0.17
N GLU A 190 -17.09 4.80 0.29
CA GLU A 190 -18.03 5.94 0.40
C GLU A 190 -17.53 7.03 1.36
N LYS A 191 -16.95 6.65 2.50
CA LYS A 191 -16.55 7.60 3.53
C LYS A 191 -15.22 8.30 3.25
N GLY A 192 -14.30 7.66 2.58
CA GLY A 192 -12.92 8.15 2.43
C GLY A 192 -12.47 8.43 1.02
N ARG A 193 -13.02 7.75 0.04
CA ARG A 193 -12.67 7.86 -1.40
C ARG A 193 -11.16 7.90 -1.65
N ALA A 194 -10.42 6.99 -1.01
CA ALA A 194 -8.97 6.94 -1.11
C ALA A 194 -8.53 6.48 -2.51
N LEU A 195 -7.64 7.24 -3.13
CA LEU A 195 -7.04 6.97 -4.43
C LEU A 195 -5.53 6.81 -4.30
N GLY A 196 -4.90 6.15 -5.28
CA GLY A 196 -3.47 5.95 -5.33
C GLY A 196 -2.91 6.14 -6.74
N LEU A 197 -2.71 7.39 -7.16
CA LEU A 197 -1.99 7.69 -8.39
C LEU A 197 -0.49 7.59 -8.13
N GLY A 198 0.17 6.65 -8.79
CA GLY A 198 1.61 6.42 -8.71
C GLY A 198 2.33 6.67 -10.02
N VAL A 199 3.52 6.12 -10.12
CA VAL A 199 4.38 6.21 -11.29
C VAL A 199 5.01 4.86 -11.61
N LEU A 200 5.46 4.70 -12.85
CA LEU A 200 6.36 3.65 -13.31
C LEU A 200 7.41 4.27 -14.23
N GLY A 201 8.49 3.56 -14.50
CA GLY A 201 9.51 4.02 -15.44
C GLY A 201 10.46 5.08 -14.89
N TRP A 202 10.62 5.19 -13.55
CA TRP A 202 11.53 6.17 -12.95
C TRP A 202 12.99 5.94 -13.36
N HIS A 203 13.50 4.72 -13.20
CA HIS A 203 14.88 4.40 -13.59
C HIS A 203 15.08 4.59 -15.09
N THR A 204 14.12 4.15 -15.92
CA THR A 204 14.15 4.38 -17.37
C THR A 204 14.24 5.87 -17.72
N TYR A 205 13.46 6.73 -17.05
CA TYR A 205 13.52 8.18 -17.22
C TYR A 205 14.92 8.74 -16.88
N LEU A 206 15.50 8.31 -15.78
CA LEU A 206 16.85 8.73 -15.37
C LEU A 206 17.91 8.30 -16.39
N GLN A 207 17.87 7.05 -16.86
CA GLN A 207 18.78 6.55 -17.88
C GLN A 207 18.65 7.33 -19.20
N GLN A 208 17.43 7.58 -19.67
CA GLN A 208 17.18 8.39 -20.87
C GLN A 208 17.69 9.83 -20.73
N SER A 209 17.72 10.35 -19.50
CA SER A 209 18.21 11.69 -19.19
C SER A 209 19.71 11.74 -18.84
N GLY A 210 20.41 10.60 -18.84
CA GLY A 210 21.83 10.53 -18.45
C GLY A 210 22.08 10.84 -16.97
N ILE A 211 21.10 10.63 -16.10
CA ILE A 211 21.14 10.97 -14.68
C ILE A 211 21.43 9.71 -13.85
N PRO A 212 22.53 9.67 -13.07
CA PRO A 212 22.79 8.56 -12.15
C PRO A 212 21.69 8.43 -11.08
N PHE A 213 21.24 7.20 -10.81
CA PHE A 213 20.13 6.91 -9.90
C PHE A 213 20.36 7.47 -8.47
N GLU A 214 21.55 7.35 -7.95
CA GLU A 214 21.95 7.80 -6.60
C GLU A 214 22.44 9.26 -6.55
N GLY A 215 22.44 9.97 -7.68
CA GLY A 215 22.96 11.32 -7.80
C GLY A 215 22.06 12.39 -7.21
N LEU A 216 22.65 13.54 -6.83
CA LEU A 216 21.89 14.73 -6.39
C LEU A 216 20.91 15.21 -7.45
N GLN A 217 21.25 15.10 -8.73
CA GLN A 217 20.35 15.47 -9.82
C GLN A 217 19.10 14.62 -9.83
N ALA A 218 19.18 13.31 -9.53
CA ALA A 218 18.00 12.45 -9.39
C ALA A 218 17.09 12.91 -8.23
N GLN A 219 17.67 13.42 -7.14
CA GLN A 219 16.88 13.96 -6.03
C GLN A 219 16.16 15.26 -6.43
N PHE A 220 16.79 16.14 -7.22
CA PHE A 220 16.14 17.34 -7.75
C PHE A 220 14.99 17.00 -8.69
N GLU A 221 15.20 16.04 -9.60
CA GLU A 221 14.15 15.54 -10.51
C GLU A 221 12.99 14.91 -9.73
N THR A 222 13.30 14.11 -8.71
CA THR A 222 12.29 13.54 -7.80
C THR A 222 11.43 14.65 -7.20
N ARG A 223 12.04 15.65 -6.59
CA ARG A 223 11.31 16.77 -6.00
C ARG A 223 10.45 17.51 -7.02
N ARG A 224 10.99 17.79 -8.19
CA ARG A 224 10.30 18.53 -9.26
C ARG A 224 9.06 17.76 -9.74
N ILE A 225 9.23 16.50 -10.12
CA ILE A 225 8.15 15.68 -10.69
C ILE A 225 7.08 15.39 -9.63
N PHE A 226 7.47 14.94 -8.44
CA PHE A 226 6.51 14.58 -7.40
C PHE A 226 5.83 15.79 -6.76
N SER A 227 6.45 16.98 -6.79
CA SER A 227 5.77 18.23 -6.42
C SER A 227 4.67 18.57 -7.42
N GLN A 228 4.92 18.41 -8.73
CA GLN A 228 3.90 18.61 -9.75
C GLN A 228 2.73 17.63 -9.55
N ILE A 229 3.03 16.32 -9.38
CA ILE A 229 2.00 15.30 -9.15
C ILE A 229 1.18 15.65 -7.90
N LYS A 230 1.83 16.12 -6.84
CA LYS A 230 1.15 16.55 -5.61
C LYS A 230 0.18 17.71 -5.88
N ILE A 231 0.67 18.79 -6.44
CA ILE A 231 -0.12 20.01 -6.68
C ILE A 231 -1.33 19.72 -7.57
N GLU A 232 -1.11 19.04 -8.69
CA GLU A 232 -2.17 18.76 -9.65
C GLU A 232 -3.21 17.75 -9.13
N SER A 233 -2.77 16.72 -8.39
CA SER A 233 -3.69 15.76 -7.78
C SER A 233 -4.56 16.40 -6.69
N GLU A 234 -3.98 17.29 -5.87
CA GLU A 234 -4.72 18.02 -4.86
C GLU A 234 -5.68 19.05 -5.47
N ARG A 235 -5.30 19.73 -6.56
CA ARG A 235 -6.20 20.60 -7.33
C ARG A 235 -7.41 19.81 -7.84
N ALA A 236 -7.17 18.69 -8.50
CA ALA A 236 -8.25 17.82 -8.99
C ALA A 236 -9.21 17.36 -7.89
N SER A 237 -8.68 17.00 -6.72
CA SER A 237 -9.50 16.58 -5.58
C SER A 237 -10.33 17.73 -4.99
N ARG A 238 -9.83 18.98 -5.02
CA ARG A 238 -10.61 20.17 -4.62
C ARG A 238 -11.77 20.39 -5.58
N ASP A 239 -11.49 20.40 -6.89
CA ASP A 239 -12.51 20.62 -7.90
C ASP A 239 -13.58 19.49 -7.85
N LEU A 240 -13.16 18.24 -7.59
CA LEU A 240 -14.09 17.13 -7.33
C LEU A 240 -14.94 17.35 -6.08
N ALA A 241 -14.38 17.94 -5.02
CA ALA A 241 -15.13 18.27 -3.80
C ALA A 241 -16.16 19.39 -4.05
N GLU A 242 -15.81 20.38 -4.87
CA GLU A 242 -16.74 21.44 -5.28
C GLU A 242 -17.93 20.88 -6.09
N VAL A 243 -17.66 19.92 -6.99
CA VAL A 243 -18.70 19.34 -7.87
C VAL A 243 -19.57 18.31 -7.16
N TYR A 244 -18.96 17.41 -6.38
CA TYR A 244 -19.62 16.23 -5.81
C TYR A 244 -19.68 16.22 -4.28
N GLY A 245 -19.16 17.24 -3.62
CA GLY A 245 -19.09 17.35 -2.18
C GLY A 245 -17.96 16.57 -1.53
N GLU A 246 -17.68 16.86 -0.28
CA GLU A 246 -16.72 16.18 0.56
C GLU A 246 -17.36 14.92 1.20
N PRO A 247 -16.76 13.73 1.08
CA PRO A 247 -17.23 12.57 1.80
C PRO A 247 -16.98 12.70 3.31
N LEU A 248 -17.59 11.82 4.10
CA LEU A 248 -17.64 11.93 5.56
C LEU A 248 -16.26 12.20 6.20
N TRP A 249 -15.23 11.47 5.78
CA TRP A 249 -13.90 11.60 6.37
C TRP A 249 -13.10 12.80 5.85
N CYS A 250 -13.56 13.42 4.78
CA CYS A 250 -12.93 14.61 4.20
C CYS A 250 -13.63 15.93 4.58
N ARG A 251 -14.68 15.90 5.42
CA ARG A 251 -15.42 17.11 5.79
C ARG A 251 -14.50 18.21 6.31
N ASP A 252 -14.70 19.43 5.83
CA ASP A 252 -13.91 20.64 6.13
C ASP A 252 -12.40 20.50 5.83
N THR A 253 -12.02 19.67 4.86
CA THR A 253 -10.65 19.57 4.36
C THR A 253 -10.46 20.26 3.01
N GLY A 254 -11.55 20.59 2.33
CA GLY A 254 -11.54 21.07 0.95
C GLY A 254 -11.15 20.01 -0.09
N LEU A 255 -11.15 18.73 0.29
CA LEU A 255 -10.77 17.63 -0.59
C LEU A 255 -11.89 16.58 -0.67
N ARG A 256 -12.00 15.92 -1.83
CA ARG A 256 -12.89 14.77 -1.98
C ARG A 256 -12.27 13.45 -1.56
N ASN A 257 -10.94 13.35 -1.52
CA ASN A 257 -10.23 12.10 -1.34
C ASN A 257 -9.29 12.17 -0.14
N THR A 258 -9.34 11.20 0.77
CA THR A 258 -8.43 11.13 1.94
C THR A 258 -6.98 10.91 1.53
N HIS A 259 -6.76 10.15 0.46
CA HIS A 259 -5.46 9.86 -0.12
C HIS A 259 -5.54 10.02 -1.64
N LEU A 260 -4.44 10.40 -2.27
CA LEU A 260 -4.37 10.69 -3.71
C LEU A 260 -3.24 9.93 -4.41
N ARG A 261 -2.21 9.50 -3.67
CA ARG A 261 -0.97 9.00 -4.26
C ARG A 261 -0.49 7.73 -3.57
N ALA A 262 -0.03 6.76 -4.38
CA ALA A 262 0.65 5.56 -3.91
C ALA A 262 1.54 5.01 -5.04
N ILE A 263 2.72 4.50 -4.69
CA ILE A 263 3.64 3.92 -5.67
C ILE A 263 3.46 2.40 -5.66
N ALA A 264 2.70 1.88 -6.61
CA ALA A 264 2.52 0.44 -6.79
C ALA A 264 3.75 -0.21 -7.47
N PRO A 265 3.99 -1.52 -7.31
CA PRO A 265 5.12 -2.22 -7.94
C PRO A 265 5.09 -2.22 -9.47
N THR A 266 3.94 -2.24 -10.10
CA THR A 266 3.69 -2.14 -11.56
C THR A 266 4.45 -3.12 -12.46
N VAL A 267 4.91 -4.27 -11.97
CA VAL A 267 5.78 -5.19 -12.72
C VAL A 267 5.20 -5.62 -14.08
N SER A 268 3.94 -6.03 -14.13
CA SER A 268 3.30 -6.39 -15.41
C SER A 268 2.96 -5.16 -16.25
N ASN A 269 2.51 -4.09 -15.60
CA ASN A 269 2.11 -2.85 -16.28
C ASN A 269 3.32 -2.18 -16.97
N SER A 270 4.49 -2.19 -16.34
CA SER A 270 5.70 -1.61 -16.93
C SER A 270 6.11 -2.28 -18.24
N LYS A 271 5.90 -3.59 -18.35
CA LYS A 271 6.14 -4.35 -19.61
C LYS A 271 5.17 -3.91 -20.71
N LEU A 272 3.88 -3.77 -20.39
CA LEU A 272 2.87 -3.29 -21.34
C LEU A 272 3.09 -1.82 -21.73
N SER A 273 3.64 -1.03 -20.84
CA SER A 273 3.89 0.41 -21.05
C SER A 273 5.19 0.72 -21.81
N GLY A 274 5.69 -0.22 -22.60
CA GLY A 274 6.90 -0.06 -23.40
C GLY A 274 8.15 -0.69 -22.78
N ASN A 275 7.98 -1.69 -21.91
CA ASN A 275 9.06 -2.40 -21.25
C ASN A 275 10.00 -1.46 -20.47
N VAL A 276 9.42 -0.56 -19.70
CA VAL A 276 10.13 0.38 -18.84
C VAL A 276 10.35 -0.22 -17.44
N SER A 277 11.14 0.45 -16.60
CA SER A 277 11.36 0.00 -15.21
C SER A 277 10.05 0.04 -14.39
N PRO A 278 9.84 -0.91 -13.46
CA PRO A 278 8.66 -0.92 -12.61
C PRO A 278 8.77 0.13 -11.48
N GLY A 279 7.65 0.73 -11.10
CA GLY A 279 7.59 1.69 -10.00
C GLY A 279 8.68 2.76 -10.08
N ILE A 280 9.48 2.83 -9.02
CA ILE A 280 10.61 3.76 -8.87
C ILE A 280 11.97 3.01 -8.88
N GLU A 281 11.96 1.74 -9.21
CA GLU A 281 13.16 0.89 -9.28
C GLU A 281 13.96 1.16 -10.56
#